data_fe46f7982521393acf5865c1d9f8df52
#
_entry.id   fe46f7982521393acf5865c1d9f8df52
#
_cell.length_a   1.000
_cell.length_b   1.000
_cell.length_c   1.000
_cell.angle_alpha   90.00
_cell.angle_beta   90.00
_cell.angle_gamma   90.00
#
_symmetry.space_group_name_H-M   'P 1'
#
loop_
_entity.id
_entity.type
_entity.pdbx_description
1 polymer ?
#
loop_
_entity_poly.entity_id
_entity_poly.type
_entity_poly.pdbx_seq_one_letter_code
_entity_poly.pdbx_strand_id
1 'polypeptide(L)'
;MMKAVDAPVHDPETSTRQKTDRPWQVVVLDDPVNLMEYVSRVLIRIFGFSREKADELMMAVHQQGKAVVWSGNREKGEMYVNQLHSAQLHARLEKSE
;
A
#
# COMPACT_ATOMS: atom_id res chain seq x y z
N MET A 1 10.69 25.53 32.14
CA MET A 1 10.28 25.37 31.42
C MET A 1 9.93 24.81 30.96
N MET A 2 9.75 24.88 30.95
CA MET A 2 9.27 24.53 30.25
C MET A 2 9.05 23.96 29.83
N LYS A 3 9.12 23.82 29.87
CA LYS A 3 8.81 23.30 29.19
C LYS A 3 8.59 22.54 28.70
N ALA A 4 8.79 22.53 28.99
CA ALA A 4 8.49 21.84 28.20
C ALA A 4 8.12 21.16 27.89
N VAL A 5 8.27 21.40 28.07
CA VAL A 5 7.77 20.91 27.40
C VAL A 5 7.51 20.32 26.84
N ASP A 6 7.73 20.59 26.98
CA ASP A 6 7.32 20.20 26.17
C ASP A 6 7.15 19.47 25.63
N ALA A 7 7.35 19.42 25.91
CA ALA A 7 7.16 18.80 25.34
C ALA A 7 6.68 18.14 24.95
N PRO A 8 6.49 18.19 24.81
CA PRO A 8 5.77 17.49 24.33
C PRO A 8 5.70 16.72 23.85
N VAL A 9 6.18 16.88 24.00
CA VAL A 9 6.21 16.22 23.34
C VAL A 9 5.62 15.01 23.16
N HIS A 10 5.42 14.36 23.82
CA HIS A 10 4.86 13.17 23.58
C HIS A 10 3.66 13.08 24.35
N ASP A 11 2.61 13.49 23.77
CA ASP A 11 1.41 13.41 24.54
C ASP A 11 0.72 12.08 24.26
N PRO A 12 -0.09 11.62 25.21
CA PRO A 12 -0.78 10.34 25.07
C PRO A 12 -1.73 10.31 23.90
N GLU A 13 -2.23 11.47 23.53
CA GLU A 13 -3.18 11.54 22.43
C GLU A 13 -2.52 11.15 21.12
N THR A 14 -1.30 11.62 20.90
CA THR A 14 -0.56 11.26 19.70
C THR A 14 -0.28 9.77 19.67
N SER A 15 0.11 9.20 20.79
CA SER A 15 0.35 7.77 20.85
C SER A 15 -0.90 6.97 20.57
N THR A 16 -2.02 7.40 21.14
CA THR A 16 -3.27 6.72 20.91
C THR A 16 -3.67 6.78 19.45
N ARG A 17 -3.47 7.95 18.84
CA ARG A 17 -3.82 8.10 17.46
C ARG A 17 -2.96 7.20 16.56
N GLN A 18 -1.71 7.06 16.88
CA GLN A 18 -0.84 6.17 16.12
C GLN A 18 -1.29 4.74 16.22
N LYS A 19 -1.81 4.34 17.36
CA LYS A 19 -2.30 3.00 17.52
C LYS A 19 -3.57 2.74 16.73
N THR A 20 -4.46 3.73 16.70
CA THR A 20 -5.75 3.58 16.03
C THR A 20 -5.66 3.89 14.54
N ASP A 21 -4.73 4.77 14.17
CA ASP A 21 -4.58 5.19 12.78
C ASP A 21 -3.49 4.41 12.10
N ARG A 22 -3.63 3.10 12.12
CA ARG A 22 -2.69 2.26 11.41
C ARG A 22 -2.81 2.52 9.92
N PRO A 23 -1.72 2.37 9.19
CA PRO A 23 -1.79 2.61 7.76
C PRO A 23 -2.71 1.63 7.08
N TRP A 24 -3.23 2.08 5.97
CA TRP A 24 -3.99 1.23 5.06
C TRP A 24 -3.04 0.67 4.04
N GLN A 25 -3.38 -0.48 3.52
CA GLN A 25 -2.52 -1.18 2.57
C GLN A 25 -3.30 -1.45 1.30
N VAL A 26 -2.62 -1.21 0.17
CA VAL A 26 -3.16 -1.60 -1.13
C VAL A 26 -2.59 -2.97 -1.42
N VAL A 27 -3.49 -3.93 -1.63
CA VAL A 27 -3.13 -5.32 -1.86
C VAL A 27 -3.54 -5.71 -3.27
N VAL A 28 -2.59 -6.23 -4.04
CA VAL A 28 -2.87 -6.74 -5.38
C VAL A 28 -3.03 -8.25 -5.26
N LEU A 29 -4.07 -8.77 -5.90
CA LEU A 29 -4.42 -10.17 -5.82
C LEU A 29 -4.13 -10.86 -7.15
N ASP A 30 -3.78 -12.12 -7.07
CA ASP A 30 -3.47 -12.88 -8.26
C ASP A 30 -4.71 -13.03 -9.13
N ASP A 31 -4.49 -13.02 -10.43
CA ASP A 31 -5.56 -13.12 -11.41
C ASP A 31 -5.03 -13.92 -12.58
N PRO A 32 -5.58 -15.11 -12.83
CA PRO A 32 -5.07 -15.96 -13.91
C PRO A 32 -5.25 -15.35 -15.30
N VAL A 33 -6.07 -14.31 -15.43
CA VAL A 33 -6.30 -13.69 -16.72
C VAL A 33 -5.16 -12.78 -17.15
N ASN A 34 -4.55 -12.09 -16.20
CA ASN A 34 -3.53 -11.10 -16.53
C ASN A 34 -2.16 -11.73 -16.65
N LEU A 35 -1.42 -11.30 -17.68
CA LEU A 35 -0.05 -11.76 -17.86
C LEU A 35 0.86 -11.14 -16.82
N MET A 36 1.87 -11.89 -16.40
CA MET A 36 2.80 -11.39 -15.40
C MET A 36 3.51 -10.13 -15.83
N GLU A 37 3.91 -10.09 -17.11
CA GLU A 37 4.57 -8.89 -17.63
C GLU A 37 3.66 -7.67 -17.57
N TYR A 38 2.38 -7.87 -17.83
CA TYR A 38 1.42 -6.77 -17.74
C TYR A 38 1.30 -6.25 -16.31
N VAL A 39 1.28 -7.16 -15.34
CA VAL A 39 1.19 -6.76 -13.95
C VAL A 39 2.39 -5.90 -13.56
N SER A 40 3.60 -6.33 -13.94
CA SER A 40 4.79 -5.54 -13.67
C SER A 40 4.69 -4.14 -14.28
N ARG A 41 4.24 -4.05 -15.51
CA ARG A 41 4.13 -2.76 -16.20
C ARG A 41 3.14 -1.84 -15.50
N VAL A 42 2.02 -2.39 -15.06
CA VAL A 42 1.02 -1.59 -14.38
C VAL A 42 1.58 -1.05 -13.06
N LEU A 43 2.31 -1.88 -12.33
CA LEU A 43 2.90 -1.45 -11.08
C LEU A 43 3.93 -0.34 -11.29
N ILE A 44 4.72 -0.46 -12.36
CA ILE A 44 5.67 0.60 -12.69
C ILE A 44 4.93 1.89 -13.02
N ARG A 45 3.89 1.80 -13.83
CA ARG A 45 3.19 2.99 -14.30
C ARG A 45 2.47 3.70 -13.15
N ILE A 46 1.84 2.95 -12.26
CA ILE A 46 1.01 3.57 -11.22
C ILE A 46 1.87 4.05 -10.05
N PHE A 47 2.85 3.26 -9.63
CA PHE A 47 3.60 3.56 -8.42
C PHE A 47 5.00 4.13 -8.69
N GLY A 48 5.47 4.02 -9.92
CA GLY A 48 6.81 4.49 -10.24
C GLY A 48 7.92 3.58 -9.75
N PHE A 49 7.60 2.32 -9.52
CA PHE A 49 8.60 1.35 -9.07
C PHE A 49 9.65 1.12 -10.13
N SER A 50 10.85 0.73 -9.69
CA SER A 50 11.85 0.21 -10.60
C SER A 50 11.36 -1.11 -11.19
N ARG A 51 11.94 -1.51 -12.30
CA ARG A 51 11.60 -2.79 -12.91
C ARG A 51 11.83 -3.93 -11.94
N GLU A 52 12.91 -3.84 -11.22
CA GLU A 52 13.28 -4.87 -10.26
C GLU A 52 12.23 -4.99 -9.15
N LYS A 53 11.80 -3.86 -8.61
CA LYS A 53 10.80 -3.86 -7.55
C LYS A 53 9.46 -4.35 -8.05
N ALA A 54 9.07 -3.92 -9.25
CA ALA A 54 7.81 -4.34 -9.83
C ALA A 54 7.78 -5.84 -10.08
N ASP A 55 8.88 -6.38 -10.58
CA ASP A 55 8.96 -7.82 -10.82
C ASP A 55 8.91 -8.60 -9.53
N GLU A 56 9.56 -8.09 -8.50
CA GLU A 56 9.54 -8.75 -7.19
C GLU A 56 8.11 -8.82 -6.65
N LEU A 57 7.38 -7.73 -6.75
CA LEU A 57 6.00 -7.71 -6.26
C LEU A 57 5.10 -8.58 -7.13
N MET A 58 5.29 -8.53 -8.44
CA MET A 58 4.53 -9.37 -9.35
C MET A 58 4.73 -10.85 -9.03
N MET A 59 5.96 -11.25 -8.77
CA MET A 59 6.21 -12.64 -8.43
C MET A 59 5.57 -13.02 -7.10
N ALA A 60 5.58 -12.10 -6.14
CA ALA A 60 4.92 -12.37 -4.86
C ALA A 60 3.42 -12.56 -5.05
N VAL A 61 2.80 -11.74 -5.89
CA VAL A 61 1.38 -11.89 -6.20
C VAL A 61 1.13 -13.26 -6.81
N HIS A 62 1.97 -13.63 -7.77
CA HIS A 62 1.78 -14.89 -8.49
C HIS A 62 2.00 -16.10 -7.59
N GLN A 63 3.03 -16.07 -6.77
CA GLN A 63 3.42 -17.23 -5.98
C GLN A 63 2.65 -17.35 -4.68
N GLN A 64 2.26 -16.24 -4.09
CA GLN A 64 1.61 -16.24 -2.78
C GLN A 64 0.14 -15.86 -2.84
N GLY A 65 -0.34 -15.49 -4.01
CA GLY A 65 -1.74 -15.14 -4.20
C GLY A 65 -2.03 -13.67 -3.98
N LYS A 66 -1.16 -12.93 -3.31
CA LYS A 66 -1.36 -11.51 -3.09
C LYS A 66 -0.06 -10.88 -2.61
N ALA A 67 0.00 -9.56 -2.72
CA ALA A 67 1.14 -8.81 -2.20
C ALA A 67 0.69 -7.40 -1.86
N VAL A 68 1.26 -6.85 -0.79
CA VAL A 68 1.05 -5.45 -0.43
C VAL A 68 1.97 -4.62 -1.29
N VAL A 69 1.40 -3.69 -2.07
CA VAL A 69 2.20 -2.87 -2.98
C VAL A 69 2.35 -1.44 -2.49
N TRP A 70 1.57 -1.02 -1.51
CA TRP A 70 1.64 0.34 -1.00
C TRP A 70 1.01 0.41 0.39
N SER A 71 1.50 1.32 1.22
CA SER A 71 0.94 1.60 2.53
C SER A 71 0.86 3.10 2.74
N GLY A 72 -0.18 3.55 3.43
CA GLY A 72 -0.33 4.95 3.72
C GLY A 72 -1.74 5.26 4.18
N ASN A 73 -2.20 6.49 3.91
CA ASN A 73 -3.51 6.89 4.36
C ASN A 73 -4.59 6.29 3.46
N ARG A 74 -5.80 6.25 3.99
CA ARG A 74 -6.91 5.59 3.32
C ARG A 74 -7.27 6.25 2.00
N GLU A 75 -7.30 7.58 1.99
CA GLU A 75 -7.74 8.31 0.82
C GLU A 75 -6.85 8.04 -0.39
N LYS A 76 -5.56 8.10 -0.16
CA LYS A 76 -4.61 7.82 -1.23
C LYS A 76 -4.64 6.36 -1.61
N GLY A 77 -4.85 5.48 -0.62
CA GLY A 77 -5.00 4.06 -0.91
C GLY A 77 -6.17 3.78 -1.82
N GLU A 78 -7.30 4.43 -1.58
CA GLU A 78 -8.47 4.27 -2.43
C GLU A 78 -8.19 4.72 -3.85
N MET A 79 -7.43 5.81 -3.99
CA MET A 79 -7.05 6.27 -5.31
C MET A 79 -6.25 5.21 -6.06
N TYR A 80 -5.29 4.60 -5.38
CA TYR A 80 -4.47 3.57 -6.03
C TYR A 80 -5.29 2.34 -6.37
N VAL A 81 -6.19 1.92 -5.48
CA VAL A 81 -7.06 0.78 -5.78
C VAL A 81 -7.88 1.05 -7.02
N ASN A 82 -8.42 2.27 -7.13
CA ASN A 82 -9.21 2.63 -8.31
C ASN A 82 -8.36 2.60 -9.57
N GLN A 83 -7.12 3.06 -9.49
CA GLN A 83 -6.23 3.03 -10.64
C GLN A 83 -5.90 1.60 -11.06
N LEU A 84 -5.71 0.73 -10.07
CA LEU A 84 -5.45 -0.68 -10.36
C LEU A 84 -6.66 -1.35 -10.99
N HIS A 85 -7.86 -1.05 -10.49
CA HIS A 85 -9.08 -1.57 -11.08
C HIS A 85 -9.25 -1.08 -12.51
N SER A 86 -8.93 0.19 -12.77
CA SER A 86 -9.00 0.73 -14.12
C SER A 86 -8.03 0.01 -15.07
N ALA A 87 -6.94 -0.51 -14.52
CA ALA A 87 -5.98 -1.28 -15.31
C ALA A 87 -6.35 -2.76 -15.35
N GLN A 88 -7.52 -3.13 -14.83
CA GLN A 88 -8.04 -4.48 -14.86
C GLN A 88 -7.29 -5.44 -13.95
N LEU A 89 -6.65 -4.93 -12.91
CA LEU A 89 -6.03 -5.77 -11.90
C LEU A 89 -6.98 -5.92 -10.72
N HIS A 90 -6.90 -7.04 -10.04
CA HIS A 90 -7.64 -7.24 -8.81
C HIS A 90 -6.85 -6.61 -7.66
N ALA A 91 -7.49 -5.74 -6.92
CA ALA A 91 -6.84 -5.06 -5.82
C ALA A 91 -7.89 -4.69 -4.79
N ARG A 92 -7.44 -4.55 -3.55
CA ARG A 92 -8.34 -4.11 -2.49
C ARG A 92 -7.54 -3.33 -1.46
N LEU A 93 -8.27 -2.58 -0.64
CA LEU A 93 -7.71 -1.80 0.42
C LEU A 93 -7.94 -2.54 1.72
N GLU A 94 -6.87 -2.73 2.49
CA GLU A 94 -6.96 -3.41 3.78
C GLU A 94 -6.29 -2.56 4.82
N LYS A 95 -6.82 -2.61 6.03
CA LYS A 95 -6.16 -1.93 7.13
C LYS A 95 -5.08 -2.85 7.67
N SER A 96 -3.90 -2.29 7.90
CA SER A 96 -2.81 -3.09 8.43
C SER A 96 -3.11 -3.48 9.87
N GLU A 97 -2.52 -4.57 10.32
CA GLU A 97 -2.73 -5.01 11.69
C GLU A 97 -1.66 -4.51 12.64
#